data_9e21c3c999147864b74ee6202fdb78d4
#
_entry.id   9e21c3c999147864b74ee6202fdb78d4
#
_cell.length_a   1.000
_cell.length_b   1.000
_cell.length_c   1.000
_cell.angle_alpha   90.00
_cell.angle_beta   90.00
_cell.angle_gamma   90.00
#
_symmetry.space_group_name_H-M   'P 1'
#
loop_
_entity.id
_entity.type
_entity.pdbx_description
1 polymer ?
#
loop_
_entity_poly.entity_id
_entity_poly.type
_entity_poly.pdbx_seq_one_letter_code
_entity_poly.pdbx_strand_id
1 'polypeptide(L)'
;MSYPFSGYDIGVLVMTSWVPKPMGHISQAGNYNFPVYYYPVDSTNTTNIHGGDKAILPDLITAAKHLEEMGCKCITSSCGYFAHFQKEIAEAVDISVYLSSITLIPFLIPMLRKDEKLAILCYNKEKLNMELFHSCNVSKKMLERCIIQDVIHEKEFSNIIKDQGHYNITNARKELVDITKDMKKNNNIGAFLLECTDMPPCSYYIQKELNVPVFDATIMVKFLNTIYGRKNK
;
A
#
# COMPACT_ATOMS: atom_id res chain seq x y z
N MET A 1 -29.26 -5.18 5.14
CA MET A 1 -29.15 -5.85 3.83
C MET A 1 -28.70 -7.28 4.06
N SER A 2 -29.28 -8.26 3.36
CA SER A 2 -28.78 -9.65 3.38
C SER A 2 -27.77 -9.81 2.25
N TYR A 3 -26.60 -10.29 2.57
CA TYR A 3 -25.55 -10.56 1.59
C TYR A 3 -25.64 -12.01 1.11
N PRO A 4 -25.27 -12.33 -0.15
CA PRO A 4 -25.30 -13.70 -0.65
C PRO A 4 -24.30 -14.62 0.07
N PHE A 5 -23.26 -14.07 0.67
CA PHE A 5 -22.31 -14.71 1.57
C PHE A 5 -21.76 -13.69 2.57
N SER A 6 -21.02 -14.14 3.57
CA SER A 6 -20.49 -13.27 4.63
C SER A 6 -19.13 -13.75 5.13
N GLY A 7 -18.44 -12.90 5.89
CA GLY A 7 -17.18 -13.23 6.53
C GLY A 7 -15.96 -12.59 5.91
N TYR A 8 -16.13 -11.73 4.90
CA TYR A 8 -15.08 -10.91 4.31
C TYR A 8 -15.16 -9.48 4.86
N ASP A 9 -14.46 -9.23 5.96
CA ASP A 9 -14.45 -7.87 6.54
C ASP A 9 -13.56 -6.91 5.72
N ILE A 10 -12.59 -7.45 4.96
CA ILE A 10 -11.62 -6.69 4.17
C ILE A 10 -11.81 -6.96 2.68
N GLY A 11 -12.01 -5.91 1.90
CA GLY A 11 -12.00 -5.93 0.44
C GLY A 11 -10.71 -5.32 -0.12
N VAL A 12 -10.19 -5.89 -1.19
CA VAL A 12 -8.99 -5.39 -1.90
C VAL A 12 -9.35 -5.13 -3.36
N LEU A 13 -9.25 -3.87 -3.80
CA LEU A 13 -9.25 -3.52 -5.22
C LEU A 13 -7.92 -3.96 -5.83
N VAL A 14 -7.97 -4.88 -6.78
CA VAL A 14 -6.76 -5.48 -7.36
C VAL A 14 -6.49 -4.87 -8.73
N MET A 15 -5.31 -4.25 -8.86
CA MET A 15 -4.79 -3.85 -10.17
C MET A 15 -4.40 -5.10 -10.97
N THR A 16 -4.80 -5.17 -12.23
CA THR A 16 -4.43 -6.26 -13.12
C THR A 16 -2.93 -6.23 -13.40
N SER A 17 -2.23 -7.27 -12.94
CA SER A 17 -0.79 -7.45 -13.09
C SER A 17 -0.44 -8.95 -12.98
N TRP A 18 0.42 -9.42 -13.87
CA TRP A 18 0.79 -10.83 -14.01
C TRP A 18 2.13 -11.20 -13.34
N VAL A 19 2.67 -10.30 -12.54
CA VAL A 19 3.89 -10.55 -11.75
C VAL A 19 3.60 -11.52 -10.61
N PRO A 20 4.53 -12.43 -10.25
CA PRO A 20 4.38 -13.31 -9.10
C PRO A 20 4.08 -12.55 -7.81
N LYS A 21 3.19 -13.10 -6.98
CA LYS A 21 2.79 -12.53 -5.69
C LYS A 21 3.36 -13.38 -4.55
N PRO A 22 4.62 -13.18 -4.13
CA PRO A 22 5.22 -13.98 -3.07
C PRO A 22 4.58 -13.73 -1.71
N MET A 23 4.89 -14.57 -0.72
CA MET A 23 4.51 -14.33 0.67
C MET A 23 5.01 -12.96 1.14
N GLY A 24 4.12 -12.19 1.73
CA GLY A 24 4.33 -10.78 2.08
C GLY A 24 3.61 -9.80 1.15
N HIS A 25 3.39 -10.13 -0.13
CA HIS A 25 2.64 -9.28 -1.06
C HIS A 25 1.17 -9.18 -0.66
N ILE A 26 0.57 -7.99 -0.73
CA ILE A 26 -0.81 -7.75 -0.26
C ILE A 26 -1.84 -8.68 -0.92
N SER A 27 -1.67 -9.00 -2.21
CA SER A 27 -2.57 -9.89 -2.97
C SER A 27 -2.25 -11.38 -2.80
N GLN A 28 -1.38 -11.75 -1.87
CA GLN A 28 -1.12 -13.16 -1.53
C GLN A 28 -2.03 -13.59 -0.39
N ALA A 29 -3.08 -14.35 -0.71
CA ALA A 29 -4.11 -14.77 0.26
C ALA A 29 -3.53 -15.53 1.47
N GLY A 30 -2.44 -16.28 1.27
CA GLY A 30 -1.75 -17.02 2.33
C GLY A 30 -1.08 -16.15 3.42
N ASN A 31 -1.03 -14.82 3.26
CA ASN A 31 -0.50 -13.91 4.28
C ASN A 31 -1.42 -13.74 5.49
N TYR A 32 -2.70 -14.12 5.35
CA TYR A 32 -3.75 -13.78 6.30
C TYR A 32 -4.37 -15.04 6.87
N ASN A 33 -4.61 -15.06 8.17
CA ASN A 33 -5.37 -16.10 8.88
C ASN A 33 -6.88 -15.77 8.97
N PHE A 34 -7.33 -14.86 8.12
CA PHE A 34 -8.71 -14.41 7.96
C PHE A 34 -9.03 -14.22 6.48
N PRO A 35 -10.30 -14.32 6.07
CA PRO A 35 -10.68 -14.16 4.68
C PRO A 35 -10.54 -12.71 4.23
N VAL A 36 -10.01 -12.54 3.00
CA VAL A 36 -9.89 -11.26 2.29
C VAL A 36 -10.56 -11.40 0.94
N TYR A 37 -11.42 -10.46 0.56
CA TYR A 37 -12.09 -10.47 -0.73
C TYR A 37 -11.28 -9.67 -1.74
N TYR A 38 -10.75 -10.34 -2.75
CA TYR A 38 -10.00 -9.70 -3.84
C TYR A 38 -10.90 -9.47 -5.04
N TYR A 39 -11.01 -8.22 -5.47
CA TYR A 39 -11.79 -7.84 -6.64
C TYR A 39 -10.88 -7.24 -7.73
N PRO A 40 -10.59 -7.98 -8.82
CA PRO A 40 -9.83 -7.46 -9.96
C PRO A 40 -10.62 -6.35 -10.65
N VAL A 41 -9.95 -5.24 -10.96
CA VAL A 41 -10.52 -4.13 -11.73
C VAL A 41 -9.81 -4.11 -13.09
N ASP A 42 -10.45 -4.71 -14.10
CA ASP A 42 -9.83 -5.02 -15.40
C ASP A 42 -9.36 -3.78 -16.18
N SER A 43 -9.99 -2.63 -15.97
CA SER A 43 -9.59 -1.35 -16.60
C SER A 43 -8.30 -0.78 -16.02
N THR A 44 -7.75 -1.34 -14.93
CA THR A 44 -6.57 -0.82 -14.25
C THR A 44 -5.27 -1.41 -14.81
N ASN A 45 -4.26 -0.57 -14.88
CA ASN A 45 -2.89 -0.96 -15.21
C ASN A 45 -1.89 0.01 -14.55
N THR A 46 -0.61 -0.29 -14.63
CA THR A 46 0.44 0.53 -14.05
C THR A 46 0.39 1.99 -14.51
N THR A 47 0.14 2.24 -15.81
CA THR A 47 0.17 3.59 -16.37
C THR A 47 -0.94 4.47 -15.80
N ASN A 48 -2.19 3.98 -15.82
CA ASN A 48 -3.34 4.79 -15.39
C ASN A 48 -3.41 4.94 -13.86
N ILE A 49 -3.03 3.91 -13.11
CA ILE A 49 -3.00 3.98 -11.63
C ILE A 49 -1.87 4.90 -11.16
N HIS A 50 -0.64 4.74 -11.67
CA HIS A 50 0.48 5.59 -11.28
C HIS A 50 0.32 7.03 -11.77
N GLY A 51 -0.43 7.25 -12.84
CA GLY A 51 -0.73 8.58 -13.38
C GLY A 51 -1.91 9.26 -12.70
N GLY A 52 -2.69 8.56 -11.90
CA GLY A 52 -3.94 9.09 -11.31
C GLY A 52 -4.99 9.42 -12.37
N ASP A 53 -5.08 8.61 -13.43
CA ASP A 53 -6.00 8.86 -14.55
C ASP A 53 -7.46 8.75 -14.10
N LYS A 54 -8.14 9.88 -14.01
CA LYS A 54 -9.54 9.95 -13.57
C LYS A 54 -10.53 9.28 -14.52
N ALA A 55 -10.11 8.91 -15.73
CA ALA A 55 -10.98 8.17 -16.65
C ALA A 55 -11.41 6.79 -16.11
N ILE A 56 -10.60 6.19 -15.25
CA ILE A 56 -10.92 4.88 -14.62
C ILE A 56 -11.74 5.00 -13.33
N LEU A 57 -11.99 6.20 -12.82
CA LEU A 57 -12.70 6.41 -11.55
C LEU A 57 -14.10 5.78 -11.51
N PRO A 58 -14.93 5.82 -12.57
CA PRO A 58 -16.22 5.14 -12.55
C PRO A 58 -16.14 3.63 -12.31
N ASP A 59 -15.12 2.96 -12.87
CA ASP A 59 -14.90 1.53 -12.68
C ASP A 59 -14.43 1.22 -11.26
N LEU A 60 -13.56 2.06 -10.71
CA LEU A 60 -13.08 1.95 -9.32
C LEU A 60 -14.22 2.14 -8.33
N ILE A 61 -15.12 3.10 -8.55
CA ILE A 61 -16.32 3.32 -7.72
C ILE A 61 -17.25 2.11 -7.82
N THR A 62 -17.48 1.58 -9.02
CA THR A 62 -18.30 0.38 -9.22
C THR A 62 -17.74 -0.81 -8.46
N ALA A 63 -16.41 -1.02 -8.54
CA ALA A 63 -15.73 -2.09 -7.81
C ALA A 63 -15.80 -1.89 -6.29
N ALA A 64 -15.65 -0.66 -5.80
CA ALA A 64 -15.76 -0.35 -4.37
C ALA A 64 -17.17 -0.62 -3.83
N LYS A 65 -18.22 -0.21 -4.55
CA LYS A 65 -19.62 -0.50 -4.22
C LYS A 65 -19.90 -2.00 -4.23
N HIS A 66 -19.33 -2.74 -5.18
CA HIS A 66 -19.46 -4.20 -5.18
C HIS A 66 -18.85 -4.81 -3.90
N LEU A 67 -17.67 -4.37 -3.47
CA LEU A 67 -17.08 -4.85 -2.21
C LEU A 67 -17.95 -4.54 -1.00
N GLU A 68 -18.57 -3.35 -0.96
CA GLU A 68 -19.53 -2.98 0.08
C GLU A 68 -20.76 -3.87 0.05
N GLU A 69 -21.36 -4.11 -1.13
CA GLU A 69 -22.49 -5.02 -1.33
C GLU A 69 -22.18 -6.47 -0.94
N MET A 70 -20.92 -6.90 -1.03
CA MET A 70 -20.46 -8.21 -0.56
C MET A 70 -20.22 -8.27 0.95
N GLY A 71 -20.49 -7.19 1.67
CA GLY A 71 -20.42 -7.12 3.14
C GLY A 71 -19.05 -6.82 3.69
N CYS A 72 -18.09 -6.36 2.87
CA CYS A 72 -16.85 -5.82 3.36
C CYS A 72 -17.11 -4.60 4.26
N LYS A 73 -16.28 -4.42 5.27
CA LYS A 73 -16.36 -3.29 6.22
C LYS A 73 -15.31 -2.25 5.97
N CYS A 74 -14.25 -2.63 5.25
CA CYS A 74 -13.27 -1.69 4.75
C CYS A 74 -12.66 -2.17 3.43
N ILE A 75 -12.16 -1.21 2.65
CA ILE A 75 -11.55 -1.40 1.34
C ILE A 75 -10.11 -0.92 1.39
N THR A 76 -9.21 -1.72 0.80
CA THR A 76 -7.84 -1.33 0.48
C THR A 76 -7.53 -1.66 -0.99
N SER A 77 -6.27 -1.50 -1.42
CA SER A 77 -5.88 -1.78 -2.80
C SER A 77 -4.55 -2.51 -2.92
N SER A 78 -4.30 -3.08 -4.10
CA SER A 78 -3.08 -3.83 -4.41
C SER A 78 -1.94 -2.98 -4.97
N CYS A 79 -2.08 -1.65 -5.01
CA CYS A 79 -1.01 -0.74 -5.45
C CYS A 79 -1.11 0.57 -4.68
N GLY A 80 0.00 1.06 -4.13
CA GLY A 80 0.02 2.26 -3.30
C GLY A 80 -0.45 3.52 -4.03
N TYR A 81 -0.27 3.61 -5.34
CA TYR A 81 -0.73 4.75 -6.15
C TYR A 81 -2.26 4.84 -6.33
N PHE A 82 -3.05 3.85 -5.89
CA PHE A 82 -4.49 4.05 -5.71
C PHE A 82 -4.81 5.20 -4.74
N ALA A 83 -3.85 5.67 -3.98
CA ALA A 83 -3.92 6.90 -3.20
C ALA A 83 -4.47 8.10 -3.98
N HIS A 84 -4.25 8.18 -5.31
CA HIS A 84 -4.85 9.20 -6.17
C HIS A 84 -6.37 9.24 -6.16
N PHE A 85 -7.02 8.14 -5.78
CA PHE A 85 -8.47 7.96 -5.79
C PHE A 85 -9.06 7.83 -4.37
N GLN A 86 -8.22 7.99 -3.32
CA GLN A 86 -8.59 7.78 -1.93
C GLN A 86 -9.85 8.57 -1.54
N LYS A 87 -9.89 9.84 -1.88
CA LYS A 87 -10.98 10.74 -1.49
C LYS A 87 -12.28 10.39 -2.21
N GLU A 88 -12.23 10.24 -3.53
CA GLU A 88 -13.41 9.99 -4.36
C GLU A 88 -14.06 8.64 -4.03
N ILE A 89 -13.23 7.61 -3.77
CA ILE A 89 -13.77 6.30 -3.40
C ILE A 89 -14.33 6.34 -1.98
N ALA A 90 -13.69 7.03 -1.03
CA ALA A 90 -14.21 7.18 0.32
C ALA A 90 -15.54 7.97 0.36
N GLU A 91 -15.77 8.88 -0.58
CA GLU A 91 -17.04 9.61 -0.72
C GLU A 91 -18.13 8.79 -1.43
N ALA A 92 -17.77 7.70 -2.13
CA ALA A 92 -18.69 6.91 -2.93
C ALA A 92 -19.29 5.70 -2.22
N VAL A 93 -18.77 5.31 -1.04
CA VAL A 93 -19.21 4.14 -0.24
C VAL A 93 -19.41 4.52 1.23
N ASP A 94 -20.23 3.77 1.94
CA ASP A 94 -20.53 3.99 3.37
C ASP A 94 -19.59 3.22 4.31
N ILE A 95 -18.59 2.53 3.77
CA ILE A 95 -17.59 1.77 4.52
C ILE A 95 -16.23 2.45 4.49
N SER A 96 -15.34 2.07 5.41
CA SER A 96 -14.01 2.69 5.50
C SER A 96 -13.12 2.34 4.31
N VAL A 97 -12.33 3.33 3.87
CA VAL A 97 -11.45 3.20 2.70
C VAL A 97 -10.01 3.57 3.07
N TYR A 98 -9.05 2.70 2.72
CA TYR A 98 -7.63 2.85 2.97
C TYR A 98 -6.83 2.30 1.79
N LEU A 99 -6.78 3.05 0.68
CA LEU A 99 -6.25 2.55 -0.59
C LEU A 99 -4.72 2.44 -0.65
N SER A 100 -4.02 3.06 0.29
CA SER A 100 -2.55 3.10 0.29
C SER A 100 -2.00 3.18 1.70
N SER A 101 -0.81 2.62 1.92
CA SER A 101 -0.04 2.84 3.14
C SER A 101 0.31 4.31 3.39
N ILE A 102 0.25 5.18 2.38
CA ILE A 102 0.39 6.64 2.51
C ILE A 102 -0.62 7.22 3.51
N THR A 103 -1.82 6.64 3.63
CA THR A 103 -2.83 7.04 4.62
C THR A 103 -2.37 6.89 6.06
N LEU A 104 -1.28 6.15 6.32
CA LEU A 104 -0.68 6.03 7.65
C LEU A 104 0.21 7.22 8.03
N ILE A 105 0.66 8.06 7.11
CA ILE A 105 1.59 9.16 7.39
C ILE A 105 1.09 10.08 8.50
N PRO A 106 -0.19 10.54 8.52
CA PRO A 106 -0.71 11.38 9.61
C PRO A 106 -0.65 10.72 10.99
N PHE A 107 -0.74 9.39 11.05
CA PHE A 107 -0.60 8.62 12.28
C PHE A 107 0.87 8.41 12.66
N LEU A 108 1.76 8.18 11.70
CA LEU A 108 3.16 7.86 11.94
C LEU A 108 4.00 9.09 12.35
N ILE A 109 3.77 10.24 11.74
CA ILE A 109 4.56 11.45 12.01
C ILE A 109 4.55 11.85 13.49
N PRO A 110 3.41 11.87 14.22
CA PRO A 110 3.38 12.16 15.64
C PRO A 110 4.09 11.14 16.53
N MET A 111 4.28 9.91 16.06
CA MET A 111 4.97 8.84 16.81
C MET A 111 6.49 9.03 16.83
N LEU A 112 7.06 9.75 15.86
CA LEU A 112 8.48 9.96 15.73
C LEU A 112 8.97 11.05 16.67
N ARG A 113 10.20 10.90 17.19
CA ARG A 113 10.87 11.99 17.90
C ARG A 113 11.04 13.19 16.98
N LYS A 114 11.17 14.37 17.57
CA LYS A 114 11.19 15.66 16.83
C LYS A 114 12.30 15.71 15.77
N ASP A 115 13.42 15.07 16.02
CA ASP A 115 14.61 15.03 15.17
C ASP A 115 14.61 13.86 14.18
N GLU A 116 13.66 12.93 14.29
CA GLU A 116 13.54 11.76 13.40
C GLU A 116 12.72 12.07 12.15
N LYS A 117 13.03 11.34 11.09
CA LYS A 117 12.34 11.37 9.80
C LYS A 117 11.62 10.05 9.54
N LEU A 118 10.49 10.11 8.82
CA LEU A 118 9.85 8.97 8.20
C LEU A 118 10.47 8.74 6.82
N ALA A 119 11.07 7.58 6.60
CA ALA A 119 11.57 7.20 5.27
C ALA A 119 10.46 6.49 4.49
N ILE A 120 10.11 7.01 3.32
CA ILE A 120 9.09 6.45 2.43
C ILE A 120 9.80 5.84 1.22
N LEU A 121 9.61 4.53 1.01
CA LEU A 121 10.06 3.85 -0.20
C LEU A 121 8.88 3.65 -1.14
N CYS A 122 9.06 4.08 -2.38
CA CYS A 122 8.05 3.96 -3.44
C CYS A 122 8.71 3.44 -4.73
N TYR A 123 7.91 3.08 -5.73
CA TYR A 123 8.48 2.71 -7.01
C TYR A 123 9.04 3.93 -7.75
N ASN A 124 8.26 5.00 -7.91
CA ASN A 124 8.65 6.23 -8.59
C ASN A 124 8.15 7.46 -7.81
N LYS A 125 9.07 8.21 -7.21
CA LYS A 125 8.75 9.38 -6.40
C LYS A 125 8.12 10.53 -7.19
N GLU A 126 8.35 10.63 -8.50
CA GLU A 126 7.74 11.66 -9.36
C GLU A 126 6.21 11.49 -9.47
N LYS A 127 5.72 10.27 -9.20
CA LYS A 127 4.29 9.96 -9.19
C LYS A 127 3.61 10.26 -7.85
N LEU A 128 4.39 10.50 -6.79
CA LEU A 128 3.90 10.92 -5.49
C LEU A 128 3.76 12.45 -5.46
N ASN A 129 2.79 12.98 -6.18
CA ASN A 129 2.53 14.41 -6.24
C ASN A 129 1.72 14.92 -5.03
N MET A 130 1.59 16.25 -4.89
CA MET A 130 0.86 16.86 -3.76
C MET A 130 -0.63 16.53 -3.76
N GLU A 131 -1.25 16.31 -4.91
CA GLU A 131 -2.66 15.92 -5.01
C GLU A 131 -2.88 14.54 -4.38
N LEU A 132 -2.03 13.57 -4.70
CA LEU A 132 -2.03 12.24 -4.08
C LEU A 132 -1.88 12.34 -2.55
N PHE A 133 -0.91 13.13 -2.07
CA PHE A 133 -0.73 13.28 -0.63
C PHE A 133 -1.93 13.94 0.05
N HIS A 134 -2.51 14.96 -0.57
CA HIS A 134 -3.71 15.63 -0.05
C HIS A 134 -4.93 14.69 0.01
N SER A 135 -5.10 13.80 -0.99
CA SER A 135 -6.20 12.82 -0.95
C SER A 135 -6.08 11.84 0.22
N CYS A 136 -4.86 11.64 0.74
CA CYS A 136 -4.58 10.86 1.94
C CYS A 136 -4.47 11.69 3.23
N ASN A 137 -4.92 12.96 3.22
CA ASN A 137 -4.81 13.90 4.35
C ASN A 137 -3.37 14.18 4.81
N VAL A 138 -2.39 14.04 3.93
CA VAL A 138 -0.99 14.35 4.19
C VAL A 138 -0.68 15.79 3.81
N SER A 139 -0.34 16.62 4.80
CA SER A 139 0.01 18.02 4.58
C SER A 139 1.47 18.21 4.17
N LYS A 140 1.78 19.33 3.51
CA LYS A 140 3.16 19.73 3.21
C LYS A 140 4.05 19.74 4.44
N LYS A 141 3.54 20.19 5.59
CA LYS A 141 4.27 20.21 6.87
C LYS A 141 4.66 18.79 7.34
N MET A 142 3.81 17.79 7.11
CA MET A 142 4.14 16.40 7.41
C MET A 142 5.26 15.90 6.48
N LEU A 143 5.22 16.27 5.20
CA LEU A 143 6.24 15.87 4.21
C LEU A 143 7.61 16.48 4.50
N GLU A 144 7.72 17.60 5.18
CA GLU A 144 9.01 18.16 5.67
C GLU A 144 9.72 17.20 6.64
N ARG A 145 8.98 16.30 7.27
CA ARG A 145 9.51 15.22 8.12
C ARG A 145 9.66 13.88 7.42
N CYS A 146 9.46 13.83 6.12
CA CYS A 146 9.61 12.63 5.32
C CYS A 146 10.88 12.72 4.44
N ILE A 147 11.44 11.55 4.12
CA ILE A 147 12.46 11.37 3.09
C ILE A 147 11.90 10.33 2.13
N ILE A 148 11.76 10.71 0.86
CA ILE A 148 11.17 9.83 -0.16
C ILE A 148 12.30 9.30 -1.05
N GLN A 149 12.41 7.98 -1.14
CA GLN A 149 13.33 7.26 -2.00
C GLN A 149 12.55 6.32 -2.91
N ASP A 150 12.85 6.38 -4.20
CA ASP A 150 12.29 5.43 -5.17
C ASP A 150 13.26 4.30 -5.51
N VAL A 151 12.72 3.27 -6.15
CA VAL A 151 13.43 2.09 -6.61
C VAL A 151 13.32 1.89 -8.14
N ILE A 152 13.00 2.95 -8.87
CA ILE A 152 12.74 2.89 -10.32
C ILE A 152 13.93 2.35 -11.12
N HIS A 153 15.14 2.53 -10.61
CA HIS A 153 16.37 2.08 -11.25
C HIS A 153 16.87 0.72 -10.75
N GLU A 154 16.19 0.15 -9.74
CA GLU A 154 16.52 -1.17 -9.23
C GLU A 154 16.03 -2.25 -10.20
N LYS A 155 16.90 -3.22 -10.47
CA LYS A 155 16.67 -4.21 -11.51
C LYS A 155 15.41 -5.03 -11.29
N GLU A 156 15.25 -5.58 -10.08
CA GLU A 156 14.13 -6.48 -9.79
C GLU A 156 12.81 -5.71 -9.73
N PHE A 157 12.78 -4.53 -9.14
CA PHE A 157 11.59 -3.67 -9.11
C PHE A 157 11.22 -3.14 -10.51
N SER A 158 12.20 -2.86 -11.37
CA SER A 158 11.95 -2.52 -12.77
C SER A 158 11.27 -3.66 -13.54
N ASN A 159 11.64 -4.92 -13.27
CA ASN A 159 10.98 -6.09 -13.88
C ASN A 159 9.51 -6.22 -13.46
N ILE A 160 9.20 -5.94 -12.19
CA ILE A 160 7.82 -5.93 -11.67
C ILE A 160 6.95 -4.95 -12.47
N ILE A 161 7.40 -3.71 -12.59
CA ILE A 161 6.61 -2.65 -13.24
C ILE A 161 6.45 -2.88 -14.76
N LYS A 162 7.44 -3.47 -15.40
CA LYS A 162 7.35 -3.86 -16.81
C LYS A 162 6.49 -5.09 -17.03
N ASP A 163 5.93 -5.66 -15.96
CA ASP A 163 5.09 -6.86 -15.97
C ASP A 163 5.73 -8.04 -16.71
N GLN A 164 7.03 -8.24 -16.47
CA GLN A 164 7.81 -9.28 -17.17
C GLN A 164 7.55 -10.71 -16.66
N GLY A 165 6.56 -10.90 -15.79
CA GLY A 165 6.14 -12.21 -15.31
C GLY A 165 7.12 -12.89 -14.34
N HIS A 166 8.27 -12.28 -14.05
CA HIS A 166 9.27 -12.83 -13.13
C HIS A 166 10.08 -11.76 -12.43
N TYR A 167 10.49 -12.03 -11.21
CA TYR A 167 11.55 -11.31 -10.51
C TYR A 167 12.16 -12.22 -9.44
N ASN A 168 13.41 -11.93 -9.06
CA ASN A 168 14.10 -12.69 -8.03
C ASN A 168 13.90 -12.02 -6.66
N ILE A 169 13.08 -12.63 -5.81
CA ILE A 169 12.76 -12.08 -4.48
C ILE A 169 14.00 -11.94 -3.58
N THR A 170 15.02 -12.79 -3.71
CA THR A 170 16.25 -12.70 -2.93
C THR A 170 17.06 -11.47 -3.33
N ASN A 171 17.15 -11.20 -4.63
CA ASN A 171 17.81 -9.99 -5.14
C ASN A 171 17.02 -8.74 -4.75
N ALA A 172 15.68 -8.73 -4.91
CA ALA A 172 14.81 -7.62 -4.51
C ALA A 172 14.96 -7.28 -3.02
N ARG A 173 15.07 -8.31 -2.15
CA ARG A 173 15.36 -8.12 -0.72
C ARG A 173 16.70 -7.44 -0.50
N LYS A 174 17.74 -7.88 -1.22
CA LYS A 174 19.07 -7.26 -1.12
C LYS A 174 19.04 -5.81 -1.58
N GLU A 175 18.46 -5.52 -2.74
CA GLU A 175 18.28 -4.16 -3.27
C GLU A 175 17.65 -3.24 -2.23
N LEU A 176 16.50 -3.64 -1.64
CA LEU A 176 15.81 -2.80 -0.66
C LEU A 176 16.59 -2.65 0.66
N VAL A 177 17.22 -3.71 1.16
CA VAL A 177 18.01 -3.64 2.38
C VAL A 177 19.22 -2.70 2.19
N ASP A 178 19.89 -2.77 1.06
CA ASP A 178 21.05 -1.92 0.76
C ASP A 178 20.63 -0.44 0.68
N ILE A 179 19.52 -0.13 -0.03
CA ILE A 179 18.95 1.22 -0.09
C ILE A 179 18.59 1.74 1.31
N THR A 180 17.91 0.93 2.11
CA THR A 180 17.47 1.35 3.45
C THR A 180 18.64 1.56 4.42
N LYS A 181 19.73 0.79 4.29
CA LYS A 181 20.99 1.02 5.01
C LYS A 181 21.59 2.37 4.67
N ASP A 182 21.67 2.71 3.38
CA ASP A 182 22.20 3.99 2.94
C ASP A 182 21.35 5.16 3.40
N MET A 183 20.02 5.02 3.33
CA MET A 183 19.11 6.02 3.86
C MET A 183 19.32 6.26 5.36
N LYS A 184 19.43 5.19 6.16
CA LYS A 184 19.62 5.28 7.61
C LYS A 184 21.00 5.82 7.98
N LYS A 185 22.03 5.50 7.22
CA LYS A 185 23.40 6.01 7.42
C LYS A 185 23.47 7.53 7.26
N ASN A 186 22.72 8.06 6.32
CA ASN A 186 22.77 9.48 5.95
C ASN A 186 21.70 10.35 6.64
N ASN A 187 20.76 9.74 7.38
CA ASN A 187 19.62 10.43 7.98
C ASN A 187 19.23 9.79 9.32
N ASN A 188 18.68 10.60 10.21
CA ASN A 188 18.08 10.11 11.46
C ASN A 188 16.66 9.57 11.20
N ILE A 189 16.57 8.30 10.78
CA ILE A 189 15.30 7.64 10.43
C ILE A 189 14.73 6.91 11.64
N GLY A 190 13.51 7.28 12.03
CA GLY A 190 12.76 6.67 13.13
C GLY A 190 11.81 5.55 12.68
N ALA A 191 11.37 5.55 11.42
CA ALA A 191 10.55 4.49 10.82
C ALA A 191 10.67 4.48 9.30
N PHE A 192 10.38 3.32 8.70
CA PHE A 192 10.20 3.15 7.25
C PHE A 192 8.73 2.92 6.92
N LEU A 193 8.26 3.49 5.81
CA LEU A 193 6.96 3.23 5.20
C LEU A 193 7.19 2.73 3.77
N LEU A 194 6.78 1.50 3.49
CA LEU A 194 6.83 0.91 2.16
C LEU A 194 5.51 1.22 1.45
N GLU A 195 5.55 2.13 0.48
CA GLU A 195 4.38 2.54 -0.27
C GLU A 195 3.98 1.49 -1.31
N CYS A 196 4.97 0.93 -2.01
CA CYS A 196 4.76 -0.09 -3.02
C CYS A 196 4.37 -1.43 -2.39
N THR A 197 3.30 -2.03 -2.88
CA THR A 197 2.74 -3.30 -2.36
C THR A 197 3.55 -4.55 -2.75
N ASP A 198 4.55 -4.41 -3.60
CA ASP A 198 5.55 -5.45 -3.91
C ASP A 198 6.72 -5.48 -2.92
N MET A 199 6.86 -4.45 -2.07
CA MET A 199 7.94 -4.34 -1.08
C MET A 199 7.71 -5.10 0.25
N PRO A 200 6.49 -5.34 0.75
CA PRO A 200 6.25 -6.01 2.03
C PRO A 200 6.95 -7.37 2.21
N PRO A 201 7.23 -8.18 1.16
CA PRO A 201 8.07 -9.36 1.30
C PRO A 201 9.48 -9.10 1.82
N CYS A 202 9.92 -7.83 1.80
CA CYS A 202 11.23 -7.39 2.29
C CYS A 202 11.18 -6.78 3.71
N SER A 203 10.00 -6.43 4.24
CA SER A 203 9.82 -5.69 5.50
C SER A 203 10.55 -6.31 6.68
N TYR A 204 10.43 -7.62 6.87
CA TYR A 204 11.11 -8.33 7.94
C TYR A 204 12.64 -8.20 7.87
N TYR A 205 13.21 -8.25 6.67
CA TYR A 205 14.67 -8.18 6.47
C TYR A 205 15.20 -6.77 6.75
N ILE A 206 14.46 -5.73 6.34
CA ILE A 206 14.77 -4.34 6.66
C ILE A 206 14.72 -4.12 8.17
N GLN A 207 13.63 -4.53 8.82
CA GLN A 207 13.46 -4.39 10.26
C GLN A 207 14.55 -5.12 11.06
N LYS A 208 14.85 -6.36 10.68
CA LYS A 208 15.88 -7.18 11.34
C LYS A 208 17.26 -6.54 11.22
N GLU A 209 17.61 -6.03 10.05
CA GLU A 209 18.93 -5.47 9.76
C GLU A 209 19.14 -4.09 10.41
N LEU A 210 18.10 -3.26 10.43
CA LEU A 210 18.22 -1.87 10.86
C LEU A 210 17.69 -1.61 12.27
N ASN A 211 16.96 -2.55 12.85
CA ASN A 211 16.27 -2.39 14.13
C ASN A 211 15.41 -1.11 14.19
N VAL A 212 14.63 -0.87 13.12
CA VAL A 212 13.74 0.30 12.97
C VAL A 212 12.36 -0.21 12.55
N PRO A 213 11.24 0.33 13.08
CA PRO A 213 9.89 -0.03 12.64
C PRO A 213 9.71 0.11 11.13
N VAL A 214 9.08 -0.88 10.52
CA VAL A 214 8.72 -0.88 9.09
C VAL A 214 7.21 -1.05 8.96
N PHE A 215 6.58 -0.10 8.27
CA PHE A 215 5.15 -0.10 7.99
C PHE A 215 4.92 -0.36 6.51
N ASP A 216 3.90 -1.16 6.19
CA ASP A 216 3.55 -1.54 4.84
C ASP A 216 2.06 -1.85 4.69
N ALA A 217 1.62 -2.10 3.46
CA ALA A 217 0.22 -2.41 3.17
C ALA A 217 -0.27 -3.70 3.85
N THR A 218 0.59 -4.71 4.04
CA THR A 218 0.21 -5.98 4.66
C THR A 218 -0.05 -5.83 6.15
N ILE A 219 0.80 -5.05 6.85
CA ILE A 219 0.59 -4.70 8.26
C ILE A 219 -0.70 -3.87 8.40
N MET A 220 -0.96 -2.94 7.47
CA MET A 220 -2.20 -2.16 7.45
C MET A 220 -3.43 -3.06 7.36
N VAL A 221 -3.45 -4.05 6.45
CA VAL A 221 -4.56 -5.02 6.33
C VAL A 221 -4.78 -5.81 7.63
N LYS A 222 -3.71 -6.27 8.27
CA LYS A 222 -3.80 -6.98 9.56
C LYS A 222 -4.35 -6.09 10.68
N PHE A 223 -3.92 -4.84 10.72
CA PHE A 223 -4.43 -3.84 11.66
C PHE A 223 -5.93 -3.58 11.44
N LEU A 224 -6.35 -3.36 10.20
CA LEU A 224 -7.76 -3.18 9.84
C LEU A 224 -8.60 -4.40 10.23
N ASN A 225 -8.12 -5.62 9.98
CA ASN A 225 -8.82 -6.82 10.43
C ASN A 225 -8.96 -6.89 11.96
N THR A 226 -7.98 -6.43 12.73
CA THR A 226 -8.07 -6.38 14.18
C THR A 226 -9.21 -5.45 14.65
N ILE A 227 -9.51 -4.41 13.88
CA ILE A 227 -10.56 -3.43 14.20
C ILE A 227 -11.92 -3.90 13.69
N TYR A 228 -12.02 -4.23 12.39
CA TYR A 228 -13.28 -4.53 11.72
C TYR A 228 -13.71 -6.00 11.84
N GLY A 229 -12.76 -6.93 11.98
CA GLY A 229 -12.99 -8.36 12.13
C GLY A 229 -13.36 -8.81 13.55
N ARG A 230 -13.63 -7.87 14.48
CA ARG A 230 -14.05 -8.22 15.84
C ARG A 230 -15.39 -8.94 15.80
N LYS A 231 -15.33 -10.25 16.00
CA LYS A 231 -16.54 -11.05 16.22
C LYS A 231 -16.95 -10.86 17.68
N ASN A 232 -18.22 -10.55 17.91
CA ASN A 232 -18.79 -10.71 19.25
C ASN A 232 -18.62 -12.19 19.63
N LYS A 233 -17.78 -12.47 20.61
CA LYS A 233 -17.65 -13.79 21.23
C LYS A 233 -18.87 -14.06 22.08
#